data_ef24588916e9861843c7b58b0e9a001a
#
_entry.id   ef24588916e9861843c7b58b0e9a001a
#
_cell.length_a   1.000
_cell.length_b   1.000
_cell.length_c   1.000
_cell.angle_alpha   90.00
_cell.angle_beta   90.00
_cell.angle_gamma   90.00
#
_symmetry.space_group_name_H-M   'P 1'
#
loop_
_entity.id
_entity.type
_entity.pdbx_description
1 polymer ?
#
loop_
_entity_poly.entity_id
_entity_poly.type
_entity_poly.pdbx_seq_one_letter_code
_entity_poly.pdbx_strand_id
1 'polypeptide(L)'
;MVVTLGQWVGAERVGQALELLLIDDDAVDRMAICRALAQTDLAVQVTEVISAEEAVVKLNNYAYDCVFLDYRLPEQDGLSLIRELRADGVRIPLVVLTGQGDEQTAVDLMKAGASDYLVKTLISPDRLALLLRNALRVYAAEQREAKALTQLRQTNELLTQQNEELESQRRYIEDQNLKLLEAYRVKSEFLATMSHELRTPLNAILGFSQILDSQSKGPLTNHQGEMVKRIFTNGKNLLNLVNDILDLSKLEAHRLTLSPAPIDLHHLVGAILSDLRSLADGKPVTLDSDLELKDPVVVNDEHRLRQVLTNLVSNAIKFTDRGQVHVALTATETDQIVLTVADTGIGIAEEQLPYIFEAFHQIDQTIRRQRSGTGLGLAIVHSLITIMGGTIVINSQVGQGTTIVVTLPRQLVTPSSA
;
A
#
# COMPACT_ATOMS: atom_id res chain seq x y z
N MET A 1 12.29 16.30 49.42
CA MET A 1 11.37 16.05 48.27
C MET A 1 11.63 17.22 47.32
N VAL A 2 12.56 17.04 46.36
CA VAL A 2 12.97 18.09 45.43
C VAL A 2 11.83 18.30 44.46
N VAL A 3 11.11 19.39 44.58
CA VAL A 3 10.13 19.83 43.57
C VAL A 3 10.94 20.29 42.35
N THR A 4 10.91 19.53 41.29
CA THR A 4 11.58 19.83 40.03
C THR A 4 11.02 21.14 39.45
N LEU A 5 11.82 22.19 39.42
CA LEU A 5 11.58 23.53 38.82
C LEU A 5 11.34 23.52 37.29
N GLY A 6 10.83 22.43 36.73
CA GLY A 6 10.74 22.19 35.30
C GLY A 6 9.37 22.39 34.64
N GLN A 7 8.33 22.84 35.29
CA GLN A 7 6.95 22.79 34.77
C GLN A 7 6.23 24.12 34.50
N TRP A 8 6.93 25.25 34.44
CA TRP A 8 6.28 26.55 34.22
C TRP A 8 6.81 27.31 33.02
N VAL A 9 6.78 26.70 31.84
CA VAL A 9 7.11 27.44 30.60
C VAL A 9 6.11 27.06 29.51
N GLY A 10 5.29 28.04 29.10
CA GLY A 10 4.61 27.99 27.81
C GLY A 10 3.11 27.78 27.77
N ALA A 11 2.36 28.24 28.76
CA ALA A 11 0.97 28.58 28.51
C ALA A 11 0.90 30.09 28.24
N GLU A 12 0.31 30.48 27.13
CA GLU A 12 -0.09 31.86 26.86
C GLU A 12 -1.03 32.30 28.01
N ARG A 13 -0.46 33.02 29.00
CA ARG A 13 -1.25 33.69 30.02
C ARG A 13 -1.85 34.97 29.43
N VAL A 14 -2.75 34.83 28.50
CA VAL A 14 -3.55 35.95 28.02
C VAL A 14 -4.47 36.35 29.18
N GLY A 15 -4.14 37.49 29.84
CA GLY A 15 -4.98 38.10 30.89
C GLY A 15 -4.62 37.80 32.35
N GLN A 16 -3.51 37.13 32.67
CA GLN A 16 -3.03 37.02 34.06
C GLN A 16 -2.00 38.11 34.38
N ALA A 17 -2.01 38.60 35.64
CA ALA A 17 -1.00 39.52 36.12
C ALA A 17 0.39 38.84 36.16
N LEU A 18 1.45 39.59 35.83
CA LEU A 18 2.83 39.14 35.95
C LEU A 18 3.22 39.10 37.44
N GLU A 19 3.76 37.98 37.87
CA GLU A 19 4.28 37.80 39.24
C GLU A 19 5.73 38.30 39.30
N LEU A 20 5.94 39.41 39.99
CA LEU A 20 7.27 40.01 40.15
C LEU A 20 7.77 39.87 41.58
N LEU A 21 9.05 39.51 41.72
CA LEU A 21 9.74 39.55 43.02
C LEU A 21 10.63 40.78 43.04
N LEU A 22 10.41 41.68 44.02
CA LEU A 22 11.22 42.87 44.28
C LEU A 22 12.05 42.68 45.51
N ILE A 23 13.38 42.69 45.34
CA ILE A 23 14.36 42.50 46.39
C ILE A 23 15.11 43.83 46.61
N ASP A 24 14.82 44.54 47.70
CA ASP A 24 15.44 45.84 48.04
C ASP A 24 15.22 46.06 49.52
N ASP A 25 16.21 46.47 50.28
CA ASP A 25 16.11 46.74 51.73
C ASP A 25 15.53 48.12 52.04
N ASP A 26 15.65 49.07 51.08
CA ASP A 26 15.14 50.44 51.28
C ASP A 26 13.63 50.50 50.94
N ALA A 27 12.82 50.82 51.96
CA ALA A 27 11.37 50.93 51.81
C ALA A 27 10.94 52.08 50.86
N VAL A 28 11.74 53.13 50.76
CA VAL A 28 11.43 54.27 49.89
C VAL A 28 11.61 53.88 48.42
N ASP A 29 12.69 53.15 48.10
CA ASP A 29 12.97 52.63 46.80
C ASP A 29 11.91 51.60 46.39
N ARG A 30 11.55 50.66 47.26
CA ARG A 30 10.46 49.69 46.96
C ARG A 30 9.16 50.39 46.66
N MET A 31 8.75 51.41 47.50
CA MET A 31 7.52 52.18 47.22
C MET A 31 7.56 52.91 45.89
N ALA A 32 8.73 53.48 45.52
CA ALA A 32 8.89 54.18 44.25
C ALA A 32 8.73 53.23 43.06
N ILE A 33 9.33 52.04 43.12
CA ILE A 33 9.25 51.00 42.07
C ILE A 33 7.83 50.48 41.95
N CYS A 34 7.18 50.13 43.07
CA CYS A 34 5.80 49.65 43.11
C CYS A 34 4.83 50.69 42.50
N ARG A 35 5.01 51.97 42.86
CA ARG A 35 4.20 53.07 42.32
C ARG A 35 4.41 53.23 40.81
N ALA A 36 5.64 53.15 40.32
CA ALA A 36 5.95 53.25 38.93
C ALA A 36 5.41 52.04 38.14
N LEU A 37 5.50 50.82 38.67
CA LEU A 37 4.90 49.61 38.10
C LEU A 37 3.39 49.71 38.01
N ALA A 38 2.73 50.20 39.07
CA ALA A 38 1.28 50.40 39.09
C ALA A 38 0.75 51.44 38.06
N GLN A 39 1.65 52.31 37.54
CA GLN A 39 1.33 53.26 36.49
C GLN A 39 1.66 52.74 35.06
N THR A 40 2.18 51.55 34.96
CA THR A 40 2.40 50.90 33.65
C THR A 40 1.07 50.35 33.10
N ASP A 41 1.05 50.06 31.81
CA ASP A 41 -0.06 49.31 31.15
C ASP A 41 0.00 47.81 31.37
N LEU A 42 0.94 47.29 32.18
CA LEU A 42 1.10 45.89 32.53
C LEU A 42 0.32 45.56 33.80
N ALA A 43 -0.44 44.46 33.78
CA ALA A 43 -1.01 43.91 34.99
C ALA A 43 0.12 43.17 35.71
N VAL A 44 0.55 43.72 36.89
CA VAL A 44 1.64 43.17 37.68
C VAL A 44 1.21 42.97 39.13
N GLN A 45 1.68 41.89 39.75
CA GLN A 45 1.57 41.64 41.16
C GLN A 45 2.97 41.55 41.73
N VAL A 46 3.29 42.41 42.69
CA VAL A 46 4.63 42.52 43.26
C VAL A 46 4.68 41.87 44.64
N THR A 47 5.60 40.93 44.81
CA THR A 47 5.99 40.41 46.11
C THR A 47 7.27 41.11 46.53
N GLU A 48 7.24 41.84 47.66
CA GLU A 48 8.40 42.56 48.19
C GLU A 48 9.13 41.68 49.22
N VAL A 49 10.46 41.69 49.17
CA VAL A 49 11.36 41.06 50.13
C VAL A 49 12.52 42.01 50.45
N ILE A 50 13.06 41.95 51.67
CA ILE A 50 14.07 42.91 52.16
C ILE A 50 15.47 42.31 52.25
N SER A 51 15.62 41.00 52.02
CA SER A 51 16.92 40.31 52.12
C SER A 51 17.10 39.24 51.06
N ALA A 52 18.34 38.86 50.81
CA ALA A 52 18.71 37.77 49.89
C ALA A 52 18.17 36.41 50.38
N GLU A 53 18.25 36.14 51.69
CA GLU A 53 17.75 34.88 52.25
C GLU A 53 16.24 34.71 52.01
N GLU A 54 15.46 35.77 52.25
CA GLU A 54 14.01 35.76 52.04
C GLU A 54 13.71 35.56 50.55
N ALA A 55 14.48 36.19 49.66
CA ALA A 55 14.34 36.05 48.22
C ALA A 55 14.55 34.58 47.75
N VAL A 56 15.60 33.92 48.26
CA VAL A 56 15.85 32.50 47.93
C VAL A 56 14.71 31.61 48.41
N VAL A 57 14.19 31.84 49.65
CA VAL A 57 13.03 31.09 50.16
C VAL A 57 11.79 31.30 49.28
N LYS A 58 11.53 32.53 48.85
CA LYS A 58 10.40 32.84 47.98
C LYS A 58 10.55 32.20 46.57
N LEU A 59 11.74 32.30 45.97
CA LEU A 59 12.04 31.72 44.66
C LEU A 59 11.93 30.18 44.63
N ASN A 60 12.22 29.53 45.77
CA ASN A 60 12.09 28.09 45.91
C ASN A 60 10.62 27.62 46.07
N ASN A 61 9.76 28.47 46.62
CA ASN A 61 8.38 28.11 46.96
C ASN A 61 7.33 28.64 45.98
N TYR A 62 7.65 29.70 45.23
CA TYR A 62 6.72 30.38 44.34
C TYR A 62 7.35 30.63 42.99
N ALA A 63 6.54 30.67 41.96
CA ALA A 63 6.96 30.98 40.60
C ALA A 63 6.80 32.47 40.33
N TYR A 64 7.86 33.09 39.88
CA TYR A 64 7.89 34.48 39.44
C TYR A 64 8.24 34.59 37.99
N ASP A 65 7.70 35.64 37.31
CA ASP A 65 7.98 35.89 35.87
C ASP A 65 9.25 36.74 35.70
N CYS A 66 9.57 37.61 36.72
CA CYS A 66 10.79 38.39 36.69
C CYS A 66 11.17 38.80 38.13
N VAL A 67 12.47 39.01 38.36
CA VAL A 67 13.02 39.49 39.62
C VAL A 67 13.64 40.88 39.42
N PHE A 68 13.24 41.84 40.21
CA PHE A 68 13.96 43.10 40.40
C PHE A 68 14.83 43.00 41.63
N LEU A 69 16.10 43.25 41.51
CA LEU A 69 17.13 43.07 42.53
C LEU A 69 17.88 44.37 42.76
N ASP A 70 17.88 44.87 43.98
CA ASP A 70 18.81 45.94 44.31
C ASP A 70 20.26 45.43 44.28
N TYR A 71 21.16 46.25 43.74
CA TYR A 71 22.58 45.96 43.68
C TYR A 71 23.22 45.94 45.08
N ARG A 72 22.72 46.77 46.03
CA ARG A 72 23.24 46.88 47.40
C ARG A 72 22.24 46.32 48.41
N LEU A 73 22.48 45.11 48.85
CA LEU A 73 21.76 44.52 49.96
C LEU A 73 22.63 44.51 51.22
N PRO A 74 22.05 44.52 52.44
CA PRO A 74 22.81 44.62 53.70
C PRO A 74 23.82 43.49 53.92
N GLU A 75 23.52 42.29 53.46
CA GLU A 75 24.26 41.05 53.76
C GLU A 75 25.21 40.63 52.67
N GLN A 76 24.87 40.91 51.41
CA GLN A 76 25.63 40.58 50.22
C GLN A 76 25.31 41.53 49.07
N ASP A 77 26.25 41.70 48.12
CA ASP A 77 25.96 42.47 46.92
C ASP A 77 25.08 41.72 45.94
N GLY A 78 24.33 42.44 45.11
CA GLY A 78 23.42 41.86 44.10
C GLY A 78 24.17 40.97 43.09
N LEU A 79 25.47 41.24 42.81
CA LEU A 79 26.27 40.43 41.91
C LEU A 79 26.47 39.00 42.43
N SER A 80 26.76 38.90 43.77
CA SER A 80 26.94 37.62 44.44
C SER A 80 25.63 36.80 44.45
N LEU A 81 24.52 37.48 44.75
CA LEU A 81 23.19 36.83 44.73
C LEU A 81 22.81 36.33 43.32
N ILE A 82 23.09 37.08 42.27
CA ILE A 82 22.85 36.63 40.88
C ILE A 82 23.61 35.34 40.59
N ARG A 83 24.90 35.30 40.95
CA ARG A 83 25.75 34.10 40.74
C ARG A 83 25.21 32.88 41.47
N GLU A 84 24.82 33.06 42.69
CA GLU A 84 24.19 32.01 43.51
C GLU A 84 22.89 31.50 42.86
N LEU A 85 21.95 32.37 42.57
CA LEU A 85 20.70 32.01 41.90
C LEU A 85 20.90 31.30 40.54
N ARG A 86 21.89 31.76 39.77
CA ARG A 86 22.23 31.12 38.48
C ARG A 86 22.90 29.75 38.66
N ALA A 87 23.71 29.57 39.69
CA ALA A 87 24.29 28.27 40.07
C ALA A 87 23.21 27.28 40.52
N ASP A 88 22.20 27.74 41.25
CA ASP A 88 21.06 26.94 41.70
C ASP A 88 20.02 26.65 40.62
N GLY A 89 20.30 27.12 39.37
CA GLY A 89 19.46 26.80 38.21
C GLY A 89 18.28 27.75 37.98
N VAL A 90 18.17 28.83 38.72
CA VAL A 90 17.16 29.88 38.48
C VAL A 90 17.46 30.56 37.15
N ARG A 91 16.51 30.49 36.20
CA ARG A 91 16.68 31.00 34.82
C ARG A 91 15.76 32.16 34.48
N ILE A 92 14.81 32.49 35.37
CA ILE A 92 13.89 33.63 35.20
C ILE A 92 14.67 34.95 35.00
N PRO A 93 14.11 35.94 34.28
CA PRO A 93 14.74 37.23 34.11
C PRO A 93 15.08 37.90 35.48
N LEU A 94 16.31 38.37 35.59
CA LEU A 94 16.80 39.14 36.71
C LEU A 94 17.20 40.55 36.24
N VAL A 95 16.52 41.56 36.74
CA VAL A 95 16.77 42.95 36.45
C VAL A 95 17.40 43.60 37.64
N VAL A 96 18.59 44.18 37.51
CA VAL A 96 19.29 44.81 38.65
C VAL A 96 19.02 46.30 38.69
N LEU A 97 18.70 46.79 39.87
CA LEU A 97 18.50 48.19 40.17
C LEU A 97 19.78 48.76 40.81
N THR A 98 20.36 49.80 40.25
CA THR A 98 21.63 50.37 40.73
C THR A 98 21.47 51.84 41.11
N GLY A 99 22.16 52.31 42.13
CA GLY A 99 22.18 53.73 42.57
C GLY A 99 23.06 54.64 41.67
N GLN A 100 24.13 54.14 41.10
CA GLN A 100 24.99 54.80 40.13
C GLN A 100 25.28 53.94 38.92
N GLY A 101 25.19 54.53 37.73
CA GLY A 101 25.50 53.86 36.46
C GLY A 101 27.00 53.93 36.16
N ASP A 102 27.78 52.95 36.65
CA ASP A 102 29.13 52.74 36.22
C ASP A 102 29.13 51.63 35.15
N GLU A 103 29.77 51.91 33.99
CA GLU A 103 29.83 50.96 32.84
C GLU A 103 30.42 49.61 33.27
N GLN A 104 31.43 49.63 34.18
CA GLN A 104 32.09 48.43 34.63
C GLN A 104 31.11 47.52 35.42
N THR A 105 30.35 48.12 36.35
CA THR A 105 29.30 47.41 37.12
C THR A 105 28.25 46.79 36.21
N ALA A 106 27.81 47.52 35.18
CA ALA A 106 26.83 47.00 34.21
C ALA A 106 27.37 45.76 33.48
N VAL A 107 28.62 45.78 33.00
CA VAL A 107 29.28 44.65 32.34
C VAL A 107 29.41 43.45 33.28
N ASP A 108 29.76 43.66 34.54
CA ASP A 108 29.92 42.56 35.49
C ASP A 108 28.56 41.92 35.87
N LEU A 109 27.49 42.72 35.98
CA LEU A 109 26.14 42.22 36.18
C LEU A 109 25.63 41.34 35.02
N MET A 110 25.83 41.81 33.77
CA MET A 110 25.45 41.04 32.59
C MET A 110 26.26 39.74 32.50
N LYS A 111 27.55 39.74 32.78
CA LYS A 111 28.37 38.53 32.83
C LYS A 111 27.96 37.58 33.96
N ALA A 112 27.43 38.05 35.07
CA ALA A 112 26.91 37.22 36.13
C ALA A 112 25.56 36.56 35.79
N GLY A 113 24.91 37.02 34.73
CA GLY A 113 23.64 36.47 34.27
C GLY A 113 22.41 37.33 34.58
N ALA A 114 22.60 38.61 34.86
CA ALA A 114 21.51 39.59 34.87
C ALA A 114 20.90 39.66 33.44
N SER A 115 19.61 39.82 33.35
CA SER A 115 18.92 39.99 32.06
C SER A 115 18.95 41.43 31.58
N ASP A 116 19.01 42.36 32.54
CA ASP A 116 19.17 43.81 32.26
C ASP A 116 19.48 44.54 33.58
N TYR A 117 19.77 45.84 33.49
CA TYR A 117 19.93 46.68 34.66
C TYR A 117 19.27 48.05 34.45
N LEU A 118 18.90 48.73 35.55
CA LEU A 118 18.32 50.06 35.55
C LEU A 118 18.87 50.90 36.69
N VAL A 119 19.29 52.13 36.36
CA VAL A 119 19.74 53.10 37.36
C VAL A 119 18.50 53.65 38.07
N LYS A 120 18.49 53.63 39.44
CA LYS A 120 17.35 54.02 40.27
C LYS A 120 16.87 55.46 39.99
N THR A 121 17.76 56.36 39.64
CA THR A 121 17.40 57.75 39.28
C THR A 121 16.66 57.88 37.94
N LEU A 122 16.65 56.84 37.14
CA LEU A 122 16.02 56.79 35.82
C LEU A 122 14.70 55.95 35.83
N ILE A 123 14.23 55.57 37.00
CA ILE A 123 12.99 54.80 37.13
C ILE A 123 11.83 55.67 36.65
N SER A 124 11.12 55.18 35.67
CA SER A 124 9.83 55.70 35.19
C SER A 124 8.91 54.56 34.72
N PRO A 125 7.60 54.77 34.71
CA PRO A 125 6.66 53.72 34.24
C PRO A 125 7.01 53.16 32.86
N ASP A 126 7.31 54.04 31.90
CA ASP A 126 7.62 53.63 30.55
C ASP A 126 8.93 52.79 30.46
N ARG A 127 9.95 53.15 31.21
CA ARG A 127 11.23 52.43 31.22
C ARG A 127 11.09 51.07 31.89
N LEU A 128 10.36 50.97 33.01
CA LEU A 128 10.11 49.68 33.66
C LEU A 128 9.29 48.78 32.81
N ALA A 129 8.24 49.28 32.12
CA ALA A 129 7.44 48.51 31.17
C ALA A 129 8.26 47.99 30.01
N LEU A 130 9.09 48.86 29.41
CA LEU A 130 9.95 48.47 28.27
C LEU A 130 10.97 47.39 28.68
N LEU A 131 11.65 47.59 29.81
CA LEU A 131 12.65 46.68 30.35
C LEU A 131 12.06 45.31 30.67
N LEU A 132 10.89 45.29 31.34
CA LEU A 132 10.18 44.06 31.69
C LEU A 132 9.74 43.30 30.43
N ARG A 133 9.15 44.01 29.46
CA ARG A 133 8.77 43.39 28.18
C ARG A 133 9.96 42.78 27.41
N ASN A 134 11.09 43.50 27.39
CA ASN A 134 12.30 43.00 26.73
C ASN A 134 12.87 41.77 27.44
N ALA A 135 13.01 41.82 28.76
CA ALA A 135 13.52 40.71 29.55
C ALA A 135 12.64 39.44 29.40
N LEU A 136 11.31 39.59 29.50
CA LEU A 136 10.38 38.49 29.29
C LEU A 136 10.40 37.95 27.88
N ARG A 137 10.51 38.83 26.83
CA ARG A 137 10.57 38.42 25.43
C ARG A 137 11.82 37.59 25.14
N VAL A 138 12.98 38.03 25.62
CA VAL A 138 14.24 37.27 25.41
C VAL A 138 14.15 35.92 26.13
N TYR A 139 13.71 35.90 27.37
CA TYR A 139 13.54 34.65 28.13
C TYR A 139 12.57 33.68 27.46
N ALA A 140 11.43 34.17 26.96
CA ALA A 140 10.48 33.33 26.25
C ALA A 140 11.06 32.77 24.92
N ALA A 141 11.91 33.55 24.22
CA ALA A 141 12.58 33.08 23.01
C ALA A 141 13.58 31.97 23.33
N GLU A 142 14.43 32.14 24.35
CA GLU A 142 15.40 31.13 24.80
C GLU A 142 14.71 29.82 25.20
N GLN A 143 13.60 29.92 25.90
CA GLN A 143 12.83 28.76 26.35
C GLN A 143 12.19 28.01 25.14
N ARG A 144 11.67 28.75 24.15
CA ARG A 144 11.11 28.14 22.93
C ARG A 144 12.21 27.44 22.14
N GLU A 145 13.37 28.05 22.00
CA GLU A 145 14.52 27.46 21.31
C GLU A 145 14.99 26.17 22.00
N ALA A 146 15.17 26.20 23.32
CA ALA A 146 15.56 25.01 24.10
C ALA A 146 14.55 23.87 23.95
N LYS A 147 13.25 24.18 23.99
CA LYS A 147 12.19 23.20 23.81
C LYS A 147 12.17 22.64 22.38
N ALA A 148 12.32 23.51 21.37
CA ALA A 148 12.37 23.09 19.96
C ALA A 148 13.57 22.18 19.70
N LEU A 149 14.75 22.52 20.25
CA LEU A 149 15.95 21.70 20.11
C LEU A 149 15.78 20.30 20.72
N THR A 150 15.13 20.23 21.88
CA THR A 150 14.84 18.93 22.55
C THR A 150 13.87 18.10 21.72
N GLN A 151 12.81 18.72 21.20
CA GLN A 151 11.85 18.03 20.31
C GLN A 151 12.51 17.54 19.03
N LEU A 152 13.36 18.36 18.43
CA LEU A 152 14.09 18.00 17.21
C LEU A 152 15.01 16.79 17.45
N ARG A 153 15.73 16.76 18.57
CA ARG A 153 16.57 15.60 18.93
C ARG A 153 15.74 14.31 19.05
N GLN A 154 14.64 14.37 19.80
CA GLN A 154 13.76 13.22 19.98
C GLN A 154 13.17 12.72 18.64
N THR A 155 12.76 13.66 17.79
CA THR A 155 12.24 13.31 16.47
C THR A 155 13.30 12.66 15.58
N ASN A 156 14.54 13.19 15.59
CA ASN A 156 15.65 12.61 14.83
C ASN A 156 16.01 11.20 15.31
N GLU A 157 16.03 10.96 16.61
CA GLU A 157 16.27 9.62 17.16
C GLU A 157 15.20 8.63 16.71
N LEU A 158 13.92 9.03 16.79
CA LEU A 158 12.80 8.20 16.32
C LEU A 158 12.88 7.91 14.81
N LEU A 159 13.18 8.93 14.01
CA LEU A 159 13.34 8.78 12.54
C LEU A 159 14.48 7.82 12.20
N THR A 160 15.60 7.91 12.92
CA THR A 160 16.73 7.00 12.71
C THR A 160 16.32 5.56 12.99
N GLN A 161 15.64 5.32 14.11
CA GLN A 161 15.14 4.00 14.46
C GLN A 161 14.15 3.44 13.44
N GLN A 162 13.20 4.28 12.97
CA GLN A 162 12.24 3.87 11.94
C GLN A 162 12.92 3.55 10.59
N ASN A 163 13.94 4.31 10.21
CA ASN A 163 14.69 4.04 8.99
C ASN A 163 15.46 2.71 9.06
N GLU A 164 16.09 2.39 10.19
CA GLU A 164 16.77 1.11 10.40
C GLU A 164 15.78 -0.08 10.31
N GLU A 165 14.60 0.08 10.89
CA GLU A 165 13.54 -0.94 10.83
C GLU A 165 13.04 -1.14 9.38
N LEU A 166 12.77 -0.02 8.66
CA LEU A 166 12.34 -0.06 7.25
C LEU A 166 13.38 -0.72 6.35
N GLU A 167 14.67 -0.41 6.52
CA GLU A 167 15.74 -1.06 5.76
C GLU A 167 15.82 -2.56 6.05
N SER A 168 15.63 -2.96 7.30
CA SER A 168 15.58 -4.38 7.68
C SER A 168 14.40 -5.12 7.01
N GLN A 169 13.20 -4.52 7.06
CA GLN A 169 12.01 -5.06 6.40
C GLN A 169 12.19 -5.15 4.88
N ARG A 170 12.79 -4.12 4.27
CA ARG A 170 13.07 -4.11 2.83
C ARG A 170 13.99 -5.25 2.43
N ARG A 171 15.10 -5.46 3.14
CA ARG A 171 16.04 -6.58 2.89
C ARG A 171 15.35 -7.93 3.03
N TYR A 172 14.49 -8.08 4.05
CA TYR A 172 13.72 -9.31 4.23
C TYR A 172 12.78 -9.58 3.05
N ILE A 173 12.05 -8.56 2.58
CA ILE A 173 11.15 -8.68 1.42
C ILE A 173 11.93 -9.01 0.14
N GLU A 174 13.09 -8.38 -0.08
CA GLU A 174 13.96 -8.66 -1.22
C GLU A 174 14.44 -10.14 -1.21
N ASP A 175 14.86 -10.66 -0.06
CA ASP A 175 15.26 -12.07 0.10
C ASP A 175 14.08 -13.04 -0.18
N GLN A 176 12.88 -12.73 0.33
CA GLN A 176 11.69 -13.55 0.06
C GLN A 176 11.32 -13.54 -1.43
N ASN A 177 11.40 -12.38 -2.08
CA ASN A 177 11.14 -12.26 -3.52
C ASN A 177 12.13 -13.08 -4.36
N LEU A 178 13.42 -13.06 -4.00
CA LEU A 178 14.44 -13.88 -4.68
C LEU A 178 14.16 -15.38 -4.53
N LYS A 179 13.82 -15.84 -3.33
CA LYS A 179 13.45 -17.24 -3.07
C LYS A 179 12.19 -17.66 -3.85
N LEU A 180 11.20 -16.77 -3.91
CA LEU A 180 9.97 -17.01 -4.66
C LEU A 180 10.24 -17.13 -6.17
N LEU A 181 11.03 -16.23 -6.74
CA LEU A 181 11.44 -16.29 -8.15
C LEU A 181 12.20 -17.57 -8.48
N GLU A 182 13.12 -18.00 -7.62
CA GLU A 182 13.85 -19.25 -7.80
C GLU A 182 12.93 -20.47 -7.73
N ALA A 183 11.99 -20.51 -6.78
CA ALA A 183 10.99 -21.58 -6.68
C ALA A 183 10.12 -21.65 -7.94
N TYR A 184 9.68 -20.50 -8.47
CA TYR A 184 8.94 -20.44 -9.74
C TYR A 184 9.77 -20.90 -10.93
N ARG A 185 11.05 -20.55 -10.99
CA ARG A 185 11.97 -21.01 -12.04
C ARG A 185 12.10 -22.52 -12.04
N VAL A 186 12.39 -23.10 -10.89
CA VAL A 186 12.53 -24.56 -10.72
C VAL A 186 11.23 -25.28 -11.06
N LYS A 187 10.06 -24.77 -10.59
CA LYS A 187 8.72 -25.32 -10.94
C LYS A 187 8.53 -25.35 -12.45
N SER A 188 8.85 -24.25 -13.12
CA SER A 188 8.64 -24.12 -14.58
C SER A 188 9.56 -25.05 -15.37
N GLU A 189 10.84 -25.15 -15.00
CA GLU A 189 11.81 -26.06 -15.64
C GLU A 189 11.43 -27.53 -15.45
N PHE A 190 11.00 -27.89 -14.24
CA PHE A 190 10.52 -29.23 -13.93
C PHE A 190 9.32 -29.61 -14.81
N LEU A 191 8.31 -28.74 -14.90
CA LEU A 191 7.12 -29.00 -15.72
C LEU A 191 7.45 -29.08 -17.20
N ALA A 192 8.35 -28.23 -17.71
CA ALA A 192 8.77 -28.27 -19.11
C ALA A 192 9.49 -29.61 -19.46
N THR A 193 10.41 -30.06 -18.58
CA THR A 193 11.12 -31.32 -18.75
C THR A 193 10.16 -32.49 -18.68
N MET A 194 9.31 -32.55 -17.65
CA MET A 194 8.33 -33.63 -17.46
C MET A 194 7.38 -33.75 -18.65
N SER A 195 6.95 -32.62 -19.24
CA SER A 195 6.08 -32.69 -20.42
C SER A 195 6.78 -33.31 -21.62
N HIS A 196 8.04 -32.95 -21.87
CA HIS A 196 8.79 -33.57 -22.97
C HIS A 196 8.93 -35.07 -22.75
N GLU A 197 9.29 -35.48 -21.52
CA GLU A 197 9.47 -36.88 -21.16
C GLU A 197 8.17 -37.70 -21.19
N LEU A 198 7.01 -37.05 -20.93
CA LEU A 198 5.69 -37.70 -21.05
C LEU A 198 5.17 -37.72 -22.48
N ARG A 199 5.47 -36.70 -23.28
CA ARG A 199 4.98 -36.60 -24.67
C ARG A 199 5.54 -37.69 -25.58
N THR A 200 6.81 -38.03 -25.44
CA THR A 200 7.48 -39.01 -26.26
C THR A 200 6.88 -40.42 -26.19
N PRO A 201 6.75 -41.05 -24.99
CA PRO A 201 6.12 -42.38 -24.88
C PRO A 201 4.62 -42.33 -25.25
N LEU A 202 3.94 -41.21 -24.94
CA LEU A 202 2.52 -41.08 -25.23
C LEU A 202 2.24 -40.98 -26.73
N ASN A 203 3.08 -40.26 -27.51
CA ASN A 203 2.99 -40.23 -28.96
C ASN A 203 3.26 -41.62 -29.58
N ALA A 204 4.16 -42.42 -29.01
CA ALA A 204 4.37 -43.79 -29.41
C ALA A 204 3.12 -44.67 -29.19
N ILE A 205 2.51 -44.56 -27.96
CA ILE A 205 1.26 -45.28 -27.66
C ILE A 205 0.12 -44.90 -28.61
N LEU A 206 -0.05 -43.59 -28.87
CA LEU A 206 -1.04 -43.08 -29.82
C LEU A 206 -0.77 -43.58 -31.26
N GLY A 207 0.48 -43.53 -31.71
CA GLY A 207 0.87 -44.01 -33.05
C GLY A 207 0.60 -45.50 -33.22
N PHE A 208 0.98 -46.34 -32.26
CA PHE A 208 0.67 -47.77 -32.32
C PHE A 208 -0.83 -48.05 -32.25
N SER A 209 -1.58 -47.33 -31.41
CA SER A 209 -3.03 -47.45 -31.35
C SER A 209 -3.70 -47.09 -32.68
N GLN A 210 -3.20 -46.05 -33.38
CA GLN A 210 -3.73 -45.60 -34.67
C GLN A 210 -3.41 -46.60 -35.78
N ILE A 211 -2.20 -47.22 -35.80
CA ILE A 211 -1.84 -48.27 -36.73
C ILE A 211 -2.74 -49.50 -36.49
N LEU A 212 -3.03 -49.87 -35.27
CA LEU A 212 -3.95 -50.98 -34.98
C LEU A 212 -5.39 -50.66 -35.38
N ASP A 213 -5.88 -49.46 -35.08
CA ASP A 213 -7.26 -49.02 -35.45
C ASP A 213 -7.46 -48.98 -36.99
N SER A 214 -6.41 -48.63 -37.77
CA SER A 214 -6.43 -48.65 -39.23
C SER A 214 -6.53 -50.06 -39.82
N GLN A 215 -6.38 -51.10 -39.02
CA GLN A 215 -6.37 -52.51 -39.39
C GLN A 215 -5.37 -52.87 -40.53
N SER A 216 -4.39 -52.00 -40.80
CA SER A 216 -3.36 -52.20 -41.84
C SER A 216 -2.43 -53.38 -41.59
N LYS A 217 -2.41 -53.91 -40.38
CA LYS A 217 -1.59 -55.06 -39.96
C LYS A 217 -2.41 -56.34 -39.71
N GLY A 218 -3.68 -56.35 -40.05
CA GLY A 218 -4.62 -57.46 -39.89
C GLY A 218 -5.93 -57.04 -39.23
N PRO A 219 -7.01 -57.78 -39.40
CA PRO A 219 -8.33 -57.42 -38.83
C PRO A 219 -8.33 -57.57 -37.31
N LEU A 220 -8.96 -56.64 -36.62
CA LEU A 220 -9.24 -56.68 -35.21
C LEU A 220 -10.63 -57.29 -34.97
N THR A 221 -10.81 -58.03 -33.92
CA THR A 221 -12.17 -58.35 -33.43
C THR A 221 -12.86 -57.06 -32.91
N ASN A 222 -14.18 -57.04 -32.91
CA ASN A 222 -14.94 -55.88 -32.41
C ASN A 222 -14.46 -55.44 -31.01
N HIS A 223 -14.23 -56.39 -30.09
CA HIS A 223 -13.76 -56.14 -28.78
C HIS A 223 -12.33 -55.53 -28.75
N GLN A 224 -11.43 -56.03 -29.60
CA GLN A 224 -10.09 -55.49 -29.71
C GLN A 224 -10.12 -54.07 -30.32
N GLY A 225 -10.98 -53.81 -31.32
CA GLY A 225 -11.17 -52.49 -31.90
C GLY A 225 -11.70 -51.47 -30.85
N GLU A 226 -12.68 -51.86 -30.03
CA GLU A 226 -13.11 -51.00 -28.92
C GLU A 226 -12.00 -50.70 -27.89
N MET A 227 -11.21 -51.69 -27.52
CA MET A 227 -10.06 -51.48 -26.63
C MET A 227 -9.04 -50.51 -27.20
N VAL A 228 -8.67 -50.67 -28.47
CA VAL A 228 -7.73 -49.80 -29.19
C VAL A 228 -8.26 -48.35 -29.21
N LYS A 229 -9.54 -48.15 -29.55
CA LYS A 229 -10.18 -46.85 -29.54
C LYS A 229 -10.16 -46.21 -28.12
N ARG A 230 -10.41 -46.99 -27.09
CA ARG A 230 -10.31 -46.50 -25.69
C ARG A 230 -8.88 -46.13 -25.34
N ILE A 231 -7.87 -46.89 -25.72
CA ILE A 231 -6.46 -46.57 -25.48
C ILE A 231 -6.11 -45.26 -26.20
N PHE A 232 -6.49 -45.13 -27.50
CA PHE A 232 -6.24 -43.92 -28.28
C PHE A 232 -6.89 -42.69 -27.65
N THR A 233 -8.17 -42.78 -27.28
CA THR A 233 -8.92 -41.67 -26.68
C THR A 233 -8.31 -41.26 -25.33
N ASN A 234 -7.98 -42.20 -24.45
CA ASN A 234 -7.37 -41.90 -23.17
C ASN A 234 -5.96 -41.34 -23.31
N GLY A 235 -5.17 -41.84 -24.26
CA GLY A 235 -3.87 -41.29 -24.58
C GLY A 235 -3.93 -39.84 -25.10
N LYS A 236 -4.89 -39.53 -25.95
CA LYS A 236 -5.13 -38.18 -26.46
C LYS A 236 -5.57 -37.23 -25.31
N ASN A 237 -6.45 -37.70 -24.42
CA ASN A 237 -6.85 -36.92 -23.25
C ASN A 237 -5.68 -36.61 -22.33
N LEU A 238 -4.79 -37.60 -22.08
CA LEU A 238 -3.60 -37.39 -21.25
C LEU A 238 -2.61 -36.40 -21.89
N LEU A 239 -2.42 -36.47 -23.22
CA LEU A 239 -1.57 -35.54 -23.94
C LEU A 239 -2.11 -34.09 -23.84
N ASN A 240 -3.41 -33.92 -23.97
CA ASN A 240 -4.05 -32.62 -23.81
C ASN A 240 -3.87 -32.10 -22.38
N LEU A 241 -4.06 -32.95 -21.35
CA LEU A 241 -3.86 -32.57 -19.95
C LEU A 241 -2.41 -32.08 -19.69
N VAL A 242 -1.42 -32.82 -20.20
CA VAL A 242 -0.01 -32.43 -20.08
C VAL A 242 0.26 -31.07 -20.74
N ASN A 243 -0.29 -30.86 -21.94
CA ASN A 243 -0.16 -29.58 -22.65
C ASN A 243 -0.87 -28.42 -21.88
N ASP A 244 -2.07 -28.67 -21.34
CA ASP A 244 -2.82 -27.70 -20.53
C ASP A 244 -2.05 -27.26 -19.28
N ILE A 245 -1.41 -28.21 -18.57
CA ILE A 245 -0.57 -27.91 -17.39
C ILE A 245 0.65 -27.06 -17.78
N LEU A 246 1.27 -27.37 -18.92
CA LEU A 246 2.37 -26.55 -19.43
C LEU A 246 1.97 -25.14 -19.83
N ASP A 247 0.85 -25.03 -20.56
CA ASP A 247 0.34 -23.72 -20.97
C ASP A 247 0.02 -22.88 -19.72
N LEU A 248 -0.63 -23.47 -18.72
CA LEU A 248 -0.90 -22.79 -17.44
C LEU A 248 0.40 -22.35 -16.75
N SER A 249 1.40 -23.22 -16.69
CA SER A 249 2.70 -22.89 -16.08
C SER A 249 3.42 -21.74 -16.81
N LYS A 250 3.34 -21.69 -18.15
CA LYS A 250 3.91 -20.59 -18.95
C LYS A 250 3.13 -19.28 -18.75
N LEU A 251 1.81 -19.37 -18.61
CA LEU A 251 0.92 -18.25 -18.35
C LEU A 251 1.19 -17.63 -16.95
N GLU A 252 1.27 -18.47 -15.91
CA GLU A 252 1.62 -18.05 -14.55
C GLU A 252 3.00 -17.37 -14.46
N ALA A 253 3.97 -17.87 -15.24
CA ALA A 253 5.32 -17.31 -15.30
C ALA A 253 5.47 -16.07 -16.20
N HIS A 254 4.38 -15.58 -16.80
CA HIS A 254 4.37 -14.49 -17.79
C HIS A 254 5.35 -14.71 -18.97
N ARG A 255 5.62 -15.98 -19.31
CA ARG A 255 6.56 -16.39 -20.37
C ARG A 255 5.88 -16.74 -21.69
N LEU A 256 4.55 -16.64 -21.74
CA LEU A 256 3.83 -16.90 -22.98
C LEU A 256 3.96 -15.69 -23.91
N THR A 257 4.62 -15.90 -25.04
CA THR A 257 4.71 -14.89 -26.11
C THR A 257 3.58 -15.13 -27.12
N LEU A 258 2.84 -14.08 -27.45
CA LEU A 258 1.82 -14.12 -28.49
C LEU A 258 2.47 -13.86 -29.87
N SER A 259 1.93 -14.51 -30.90
CA SER A 259 2.36 -14.37 -32.27
C SER A 259 1.23 -13.74 -33.12
N PRO A 260 1.07 -12.40 -33.07
CA PRO A 260 -0.05 -11.74 -33.73
C PRO A 260 0.08 -11.82 -35.25
N ALA A 261 -1.00 -12.24 -35.93
CA ALA A 261 -1.15 -12.29 -37.34
C ALA A 261 -2.57 -11.86 -37.75
N PRO A 262 -2.80 -11.41 -38.99
CA PRO A 262 -4.15 -11.19 -39.52
C PRO A 262 -4.94 -12.50 -39.58
N ILE A 263 -6.14 -12.54 -39.00
CA ILE A 263 -7.00 -13.72 -38.87
C ILE A 263 -8.40 -13.34 -39.32
N ASP A 264 -8.99 -14.15 -40.18
CA ASP A 264 -10.42 -14.10 -40.51
C ASP A 264 -11.20 -14.90 -39.45
N LEU A 265 -11.93 -14.21 -38.61
CA LEU A 265 -12.71 -14.82 -37.53
C LEU A 265 -13.89 -15.67 -38.06
N HIS A 266 -14.51 -15.31 -39.19
CA HIS A 266 -15.58 -16.10 -39.77
C HIS A 266 -15.05 -17.48 -40.18
N HIS A 267 -13.91 -17.50 -40.84
CA HIS A 267 -13.24 -18.74 -41.25
C HIS A 267 -12.81 -19.56 -40.03
N LEU A 268 -12.22 -18.92 -39.03
CA LEU A 268 -11.76 -19.59 -37.82
C LEU A 268 -12.91 -20.23 -37.04
N VAL A 269 -14.01 -19.49 -36.79
CA VAL A 269 -15.20 -20.01 -36.09
C VAL A 269 -15.85 -21.11 -36.87
N GLY A 270 -16.02 -20.93 -38.20
CA GLY A 270 -16.62 -21.97 -39.09
C GLY A 270 -15.82 -23.28 -39.06
N ALA A 271 -14.49 -23.21 -39.11
CA ALA A 271 -13.61 -24.39 -39.03
C ALA A 271 -13.78 -25.12 -37.69
N ILE A 272 -13.76 -24.37 -36.56
CA ILE A 272 -13.91 -24.96 -35.21
C ILE A 272 -15.29 -25.61 -35.04
N LEU A 273 -16.35 -24.96 -35.50
CA LEU A 273 -17.71 -25.55 -35.43
C LEU A 273 -17.82 -26.82 -36.27
N SER A 274 -17.20 -26.86 -37.45
CA SER A 274 -17.11 -28.05 -38.26
C SER A 274 -16.37 -29.21 -37.59
N ASP A 275 -15.22 -28.90 -36.94
CA ASP A 275 -14.41 -29.91 -36.24
C ASP A 275 -15.14 -30.47 -35.00
N LEU A 276 -15.92 -29.65 -34.30
CA LEU A 276 -16.66 -30.03 -33.11
C LEU A 276 -18.04 -30.64 -33.37
N ARG A 277 -18.53 -30.59 -34.63
CA ARG A 277 -19.84 -31.13 -35.00
C ARG A 277 -19.98 -32.61 -34.65
N SER A 278 -18.92 -33.38 -34.83
CA SER A 278 -18.88 -34.81 -34.49
C SER A 278 -19.09 -35.09 -32.99
N LEU A 279 -18.79 -34.12 -32.10
CA LEU A 279 -19.07 -34.24 -30.67
C LEU A 279 -20.53 -34.03 -30.36
N ALA A 280 -21.27 -33.31 -31.21
CA ALA A 280 -22.71 -33.07 -31.11
C ALA A 280 -23.54 -34.18 -31.78
N ASP A 281 -23.02 -34.86 -32.79
CA ASP A 281 -23.73 -35.88 -33.60
C ASP A 281 -24.29 -37.05 -32.78
N GLY A 282 -23.79 -37.31 -31.58
CA GLY A 282 -24.27 -38.34 -30.67
C GLY A 282 -25.36 -37.86 -29.69
N LYS A 283 -25.77 -36.60 -29.76
CA LYS A 283 -26.71 -35.95 -28.82
C LYS A 283 -27.76 -35.13 -29.59
N PRO A 284 -28.97 -34.95 -29.05
CA PRO A 284 -29.94 -34.03 -29.61
C PRO A 284 -29.60 -32.56 -29.29
N VAL A 285 -28.47 -32.10 -29.83
CA VAL A 285 -27.94 -30.74 -29.64
C VAL A 285 -27.69 -30.11 -30.99
N THR A 286 -28.30 -28.97 -31.26
CA THR A 286 -28.03 -28.17 -32.46
C THR A 286 -26.86 -27.21 -32.22
N LEU A 287 -26.03 -27.06 -33.24
CA LEU A 287 -24.88 -26.16 -33.21
C LEU A 287 -25.08 -25.06 -34.26
N ASP A 288 -25.37 -23.84 -33.78
CA ASP A 288 -25.73 -22.71 -34.62
C ASP A 288 -24.71 -21.56 -34.45
N SER A 289 -24.61 -20.72 -35.47
CA SER A 289 -23.74 -19.54 -35.41
C SER A 289 -24.36 -18.33 -36.09
N ASP A 290 -24.13 -17.15 -35.47
CA ASP A 290 -24.49 -15.86 -36.03
C ASP A 290 -23.23 -14.98 -36.12
N LEU A 291 -22.79 -14.73 -37.33
CA LEU A 291 -21.52 -14.06 -37.61
C LEU A 291 -21.81 -12.69 -38.25
N GLU A 292 -22.35 -11.75 -37.47
CA GLU A 292 -22.75 -10.41 -37.95
C GLU A 292 -21.58 -9.39 -37.98
N LEU A 293 -20.33 -9.86 -37.94
CA LEU A 293 -19.17 -8.99 -37.99
C LEU A 293 -18.89 -8.53 -39.42
N LYS A 294 -19.08 -7.23 -39.71
CA LYS A 294 -18.91 -6.68 -41.08
C LYS A 294 -17.48 -6.79 -41.60
N ASP A 295 -16.49 -6.58 -40.72
CA ASP A 295 -15.07 -6.78 -41.01
C ASP A 295 -14.54 -7.88 -40.09
N PRO A 296 -14.38 -9.12 -40.56
CA PRO A 296 -13.98 -10.26 -39.75
C PRO A 296 -12.47 -10.32 -39.48
N VAL A 297 -11.67 -9.44 -40.08
CA VAL A 297 -10.21 -9.50 -39.93
C VAL A 297 -9.77 -8.82 -38.63
N VAL A 298 -9.02 -9.57 -37.84
CA VAL A 298 -8.40 -9.09 -36.59
C VAL A 298 -6.91 -9.43 -36.60
N VAL A 299 -6.11 -8.67 -35.84
CA VAL A 299 -4.68 -8.99 -35.64
C VAL A 299 -4.53 -9.60 -34.23
N ASN A 300 -4.38 -10.93 -34.19
CA ASN A 300 -4.28 -11.69 -32.95
C ASN A 300 -3.48 -12.98 -33.17
N ASP A 301 -3.34 -13.82 -32.13
CA ASP A 301 -2.72 -15.15 -32.22
C ASP A 301 -3.79 -16.20 -32.56
N GLU A 302 -3.74 -16.74 -33.79
CA GLU A 302 -4.73 -17.71 -34.27
C GLU A 302 -4.76 -18.98 -33.42
N HIS A 303 -3.60 -19.47 -32.98
CA HIS A 303 -3.52 -20.70 -32.21
C HIS A 303 -4.21 -20.53 -30.84
N ARG A 304 -4.00 -19.38 -30.22
CA ARG A 304 -4.60 -19.07 -28.91
C ARG A 304 -6.09 -18.75 -29.01
N LEU A 305 -6.53 -18.04 -30.06
CA LEU A 305 -7.95 -17.85 -30.29
C LEU A 305 -8.66 -19.18 -30.58
N ARG A 306 -8.05 -20.07 -31.37
CA ARG A 306 -8.55 -21.43 -31.59
C ARG A 306 -8.67 -22.22 -30.32
N GLN A 307 -7.68 -22.12 -29.40
CA GLN A 307 -7.69 -22.76 -28.09
C GLN A 307 -8.83 -22.25 -27.22
N VAL A 308 -9.03 -20.93 -27.15
CA VAL A 308 -10.15 -20.29 -26.42
C VAL A 308 -11.49 -20.79 -26.95
N LEU A 309 -11.73 -20.65 -28.26
CA LEU A 309 -12.98 -21.05 -28.90
C LEU A 309 -13.29 -22.54 -28.70
N THR A 310 -12.28 -23.39 -28.95
CA THR A 310 -12.43 -24.84 -28.77
C THR A 310 -12.79 -25.20 -27.34
N ASN A 311 -12.17 -24.59 -26.36
CA ASN A 311 -12.48 -24.83 -24.94
C ASN A 311 -13.91 -24.37 -24.58
N LEU A 312 -14.33 -23.20 -25.05
CA LEU A 312 -15.67 -22.68 -24.76
C LEU A 312 -16.77 -23.53 -25.43
N VAL A 313 -16.64 -23.78 -26.72
CA VAL A 313 -17.65 -24.52 -27.51
C VAL A 313 -17.69 -25.99 -27.07
N SER A 314 -16.56 -26.65 -26.84
CA SER A 314 -16.53 -28.03 -26.37
C SER A 314 -17.18 -28.18 -24.98
N ASN A 315 -16.96 -27.21 -24.08
CA ASN A 315 -17.63 -27.18 -22.78
C ASN A 315 -19.16 -27.00 -22.95
N ALA A 316 -19.60 -26.08 -23.79
CA ALA A 316 -21.02 -25.89 -24.09
C ALA A 316 -21.69 -27.20 -24.62
N ILE A 317 -21.09 -27.89 -25.59
CA ILE A 317 -21.57 -29.16 -26.10
C ILE A 317 -21.55 -30.26 -25.01
N LYS A 318 -20.50 -30.29 -24.21
CA LYS A 318 -20.33 -31.28 -23.13
C LYS A 318 -21.42 -31.17 -22.08
N PHE A 319 -21.77 -29.93 -21.66
CA PHE A 319 -22.73 -29.67 -20.60
C PHE A 319 -24.17 -29.51 -21.08
N THR A 320 -24.43 -29.58 -22.38
CA THR A 320 -25.76 -29.61 -22.97
C THR A 320 -26.12 -31.04 -23.34
N ASP A 321 -27.19 -31.61 -22.77
CA ASP A 321 -27.69 -32.94 -23.11
C ASP A 321 -28.69 -32.88 -24.25
N ARG A 322 -29.54 -31.84 -24.27
CA ARG A 322 -30.56 -31.56 -25.30
C ARG A 322 -30.71 -30.05 -25.43
N GLY A 323 -30.89 -29.53 -26.64
CA GLY A 323 -31.11 -28.12 -26.92
C GLY A 323 -30.15 -27.59 -27.94
N GLN A 324 -29.52 -26.42 -27.66
CA GLN A 324 -28.66 -25.74 -28.62
C GLN A 324 -27.42 -25.15 -27.98
N VAL A 325 -26.36 -25.04 -28.80
CA VAL A 325 -25.18 -24.25 -28.55
C VAL A 325 -25.08 -23.22 -29.66
N HIS A 326 -25.02 -21.97 -29.29
CA HIS A 326 -25.01 -20.85 -30.22
C HIS A 326 -23.71 -20.04 -30.06
N VAL A 327 -23.06 -19.70 -31.17
CA VAL A 327 -21.85 -18.90 -31.23
C VAL A 327 -22.12 -17.65 -32.04
N ALA A 328 -21.97 -16.47 -31.41
CA ALA A 328 -22.15 -15.19 -32.08
C ALA A 328 -20.86 -14.37 -32.12
N LEU A 329 -20.65 -13.66 -33.22
CA LEU A 329 -19.58 -12.67 -33.39
C LEU A 329 -20.21 -11.32 -33.72
N THR A 330 -19.92 -10.31 -32.90
CA THR A 330 -20.36 -8.92 -33.10
C THR A 330 -19.21 -7.97 -32.82
N ALA A 331 -19.40 -6.68 -33.05
CA ALA A 331 -18.48 -5.63 -32.64
C ALA A 331 -19.18 -4.62 -31.72
N THR A 332 -18.44 -4.06 -30.76
CA THR A 332 -18.91 -2.93 -29.96
C THR A 332 -18.84 -1.62 -30.76
N GLU A 333 -19.47 -0.57 -30.25
CA GLU A 333 -19.33 0.80 -30.80
C GLU A 333 -17.88 1.29 -30.81
N THR A 334 -17.03 0.76 -29.94
CA THR A 334 -15.59 1.06 -29.83
C THR A 334 -14.72 0.13 -30.67
N ASP A 335 -15.32 -0.58 -31.62
CA ASP A 335 -14.65 -1.53 -32.53
C ASP A 335 -13.90 -2.68 -31.84
N GLN A 336 -14.34 -3.06 -30.63
CA GLN A 336 -13.88 -4.30 -29.99
C GLN A 336 -14.70 -5.49 -30.48
N ILE A 337 -14.06 -6.63 -30.60
CA ILE A 337 -14.72 -7.88 -31.00
C ILE A 337 -15.40 -8.52 -29.79
N VAL A 338 -16.64 -8.87 -29.94
CA VAL A 338 -17.43 -9.62 -28.96
C VAL A 338 -17.73 -11.00 -29.50
N LEU A 339 -17.18 -12.00 -28.84
CA LEU A 339 -17.46 -13.41 -29.07
C LEU A 339 -18.40 -13.91 -27.97
N THR A 340 -19.57 -14.41 -28.33
CA THR A 340 -20.54 -14.98 -27.38
C THR A 340 -20.69 -16.46 -27.65
N VAL A 341 -20.58 -17.29 -26.61
CA VAL A 341 -20.90 -18.71 -26.64
C VAL A 341 -22.02 -18.96 -25.63
N ALA A 342 -23.18 -19.33 -26.11
CA ALA A 342 -24.37 -19.59 -25.29
C ALA A 342 -24.80 -21.05 -25.44
N ASP A 343 -25.16 -21.69 -24.33
CA ASP A 343 -25.68 -23.03 -24.28
C ASP A 343 -27.01 -23.11 -23.48
N THR A 344 -27.82 -24.07 -23.77
CA THR A 344 -29.07 -24.36 -23.02
C THR A 344 -28.90 -25.59 -22.12
N GLY A 345 -27.71 -25.77 -21.58
CA GLY A 345 -27.31 -26.90 -20.75
C GLY A 345 -27.76 -26.81 -19.29
N ILE A 346 -27.07 -27.53 -18.45
CA ILE A 346 -27.39 -27.63 -17.01
C ILE A 346 -27.25 -26.32 -16.23
N GLY A 347 -26.48 -25.35 -16.77
CA GLY A 347 -26.15 -24.11 -16.08
C GLY A 347 -25.22 -24.29 -14.87
N ILE A 348 -24.87 -23.17 -14.23
CA ILE A 348 -23.93 -23.08 -13.10
C ILE A 348 -24.65 -22.36 -11.96
N ALA A 349 -24.49 -22.87 -10.75
CA ALA A 349 -25.04 -22.23 -9.55
C ALA A 349 -24.24 -20.93 -9.26
N GLU A 350 -24.94 -19.89 -8.81
CA GLU A 350 -24.36 -18.57 -8.54
C GLU A 350 -23.16 -18.64 -7.55
N GLU A 351 -23.26 -19.52 -6.57
CA GLU A 351 -22.20 -19.76 -5.57
C GLU A 351 -20.90 -20.30 -6.19
N GLN A 352 -20.97 -20.94 -7.36
CA GLN A 352 -19.82 -21.53 -8.04
C GLN A 352 -19.16 -20.58 -9.05
N LEU A 353 -19.88 -19.55 -9.52
CA LEU A 353 -19.36 -18.62 -10.53
C LEU A 353 -18.03 -17.97 -10.19
N PRO A 354 -17.73 -17.58 -8.94
CA PRO A 354 -16.44 -17.01 -8.59
C PRO A 354 -15.25 -17.96 -8.78
N TYR A 355 -15.50 -19.29 -8.71
CA TYR A 355 -14.44 -20.30 -8.67
C TYR A 355 -14.21 -21.01 -10.00
N ILE A 356 -15.06 -20.81 -11.01
CA ILE A 356 -14.97 -21.55 -12.29
C ILE A 356 -13.71 -21.27 -13.12
N PHE A 357 -13.03 -20.15 -12.85
CA PHE A 357 -11.76 -19.82 -13.47
C PHE A 357 -10.53 -20.28 -12.66
N GLU A 358 -10.76 -20.88 -11.49
CA GLU A 358 -9.66 -21.45 -10.72
C GLU A 358 -9.19 -22.78 -11.36
N ALA A 359 -7.86 -22.95 -11.40
CA ALA A 359 -7.26 -24.17 -11.96
C ALA A 359 -7.67 -25.38 -11.10
N PHE A 360 -8.00 -26.50 -11.79
CA PHE A 360 -8.42 -27.76 -11.17
C PHE A 360 -9.78 -27.71 -10.43
N HIS A 361 -10.48 -26.57 -10.46
CA HIS A 361 -11.82 -26.49 -9.86
C HIS A 361 -12.87 -27.19 -10.74
N GLN A 362 -13.73 -28.01 -10.11
CA GLN A 362 -14.81 -28.75 -10.77
C GLN A 362 -16.05 -28.74 -9.88
N ILE A 363 -17.20 -28.40 -10.47
CA ILE A 363 -18.44 -28.04 -9.77
C ILE A 363 -19.09 -29.21 -8.99
N ASP A 364 -18.87 -30.50 -9.32
CA ASP A 364 -19.50 -31.58 -8.57
C ASP A 364 -18.80 -32.94 -8.74
N GLN A 365 -18.63 -33.70 -7.63
CA GLN A 365 -18.04 -35.04 -7.65
C GLN A 365 -19.01 -36.09 -8.26
N THR A 366 -20.30 -35.85 -8.27
CA THR A 366 -21.33 -36.73 -8.84
C THR A 366 -21.37 -36.66 -10.37
N ILE A 367 -21.11 -35.47 -10.94
CA ILE A 367 -20.99 -35.23 -12.39
C ILE A 367 -19.65 -35.80 -12.93
N ARG A 368 -18.65 -35.96 -12.05
CA ARG A 368 -17.33 -36.49 -12.35
C ARG A 368 -17.33 -37.89 -12.96
N ARG A 369 -18.31 -38.73 -12.60
CA ARG A 369 -18.42 -40.11 -13.13
C ARG A 369 -18.94 -40.19 -14.58
N GLN A 370 -19.64 -39.17 -15.05
CA GLN A 370 -20.27 -39.16 -16.39
C GLN A 370 -19.63 -38.17 -17.38
N ARG A 371 -18.93 -37.10 -16.90
CA ARG A 371 -18.40 -36.02 -17.76
C ARG A 371 -16.98 -35.65 -17.35
N SER A 372 -16.00 -36.42 -17.81
CA SER A 372 -14.57 -36.21 -17.54
C SER A 372 -14.10 -34.82 -18.02
N GLY A 373 -13.34 -34.11 -17.18
CA GLY A 373 -12.70 -32.83 -17.51
C GLY A 373 -11.48 -32.59 -16.60
N THR A 374 -10.55 -31.73 -17.03
CA THR A 374 -9.32 -31.43 -16.28
C THR A 374 -9.51 -30.35 -15.24
N GLY A 375 -10.53 -29.48 -15.40
CA GLY A 375 -10.71 -28.25 -14.62
C GLY A 375 -9.70 -27.15 -14.98
N LEU A 376 -8.98 -27.32 -16.10
CA LEU A 376 -7.96 -26.35 -16.55
C LEU A 376 -8.46 -25.45 -17.69
N GLY A 377 -9.43 -25.92 -18.48
CA GLY A 377 -9.83 -25.24 -19.72
C GLY A 377 -10.29 -23.79 -19.51
N LEU A 378 -11.16 -23.51 -18.53
CA LEU A 378 -11.65 -22.15 -18.25
C LEU A 378 -10.56 -21.27 -17.61
N ALA A 379 -9.68 -21.82 -16.79
CA ALA A 379 -8.54 -21.09 -16.23
C ALA A 379 -7.58 -20.64 -17.34
N ILE A 380 -7.29 -21.52 -18.30
CA ILE A 380 -6.48 -21.21 -19.50
C ILE A 380 -7.17 -20.14 -20.34
N VAL A 381 -8.46 -20.28 -20.61
CA VAL A 381 -9.25 -19.28 -21.36
C VAL A 381 -9.17 -17.91 -20.71
N HIS A 382 -9.41 -17.80 -19.40
CA HIS A 382 -9.34 -16.55 -18.66
C HIS A 382 -7.95 -15.90 -18.77
N SER A 383 -6.89 -16.70 -18.57
CA SER A 383 -5.50 -16.21 -18.65
C SER A 383 -5.14 -15.77 -20.06
N LEU A 384 -5.53 -16.52 -21.12
CA LEU A 384 -5.28 -16.15 -22.50
C LEU A 384 -5.99 -14.86 -22.88
N ILE A 385 -7.26 -14.70 -22.50
CA ILE A 385 -8.04 -13.48 -22.78
C ILE A 385 -7.39 -12.28 -22.10
N THR A 386 -6.96 -12.42 -20.83
CA THR A 386 -6.27 -11.37 -20.08
C THR A 386 -4.97 -10.93 -20.79
N ILE A 387 -4.14 -11.88 -21.25
CA ILE A 387 -2.90 -11.57 -21.96
C ILE A 387 -3.18 -10.93 -23.32
N MET A 388 -4.28 -11.28 -23.98
CA MET A 388 -4.74 -10.66 -25.22
C MET A 388 -5.40 -9.27 -25.00
N GLY A 389 -5.42 -8.75 -23.76
CA GLY A 389 -6.01 -7.45 -23.43
C GLY A 389 -7.53 -7.42 -23.49
N GLY A 390 -8.17 -8.58 -23.37
CA GLY A 390 -9.61 -8.73 -23.39
C GLY A 390 -10.25 -8.92 -22.02
N THR A 391 -11.56 -9.11 -22.03
CA THR A 391 -12.36 -9.43 -20.82
C THR A 391 -13.28 -10.60 -21.09
N ILE A 392 -13.64 -11.35 -20.06
CA ILE A 392 -14.59 -12.45 -20.11
C ILE A 392 -15.66 -12.26 -19.02
N VAL A 393 -16.92 -12.44 -19.42
CA VAL A 393 -18.08 -12.36 -18.52
C VAL A 393 -18.91 -13.62 -18.70
N ILE A 394 -19.39 -14.17 -17.60
CA ILE A 394 -20.27 -15.37 -17.58
C ILE A 394 -21.60 -15.03 -16.92
N ASN A 395 -22.67 -15.39 -17.61
CA ASN A 395 -24.02 -15.36 -17.11
C ASN A 395 -24.58 -16.79 -17.16
N SER A 396 -25.00 -17.35 -16.03
CA SER A 396 -25.49 -18.72 -15.96
C SER A 396 -26.55 -18.85 -14.89
N GLN A 397 -27.51 -19.72 -15.16
CA GLN A 397 -28.54 -20.10 -14.21
C GLN A 397 -28.80 -21.61 -14.32
N VAL A 398 -28.89 -22.30 -13.18
CA VAL A 398 -29.14 -23.75 -13.14
C VAL A 398 -30.42 -24.10 -13.90
N GLY A 399 -30.32 -25.03 -14.84
CA GLY A 399 -31.40 -25.49 -15.70
C GLY A 399 -31.77 -24.58 -16.86
N GLN A 400 -31.15 -23.42 -17.02
CA GLN A 400 -31.38 -22.51 -18.16
C GLN A 400 -30.17 -22.42 -19.12
N GLY A 401 -28.98 -22.85 -18.70
CA GLY A 401 -27.79 -22.85 -19.50
C GLY A 401 -26.78 -21.78 -19.09
N THR A 402 -25.76 -21.59 -19.93
CA THR A 402 -24.65 -20.66 -19.68
C THR A 402 -24.38 -19.81 -20.91
N THR A 403 -24.14 -18.54 -20.70
CA THR A 403 -23.68 -17.61 -21.74
C THR A 403 -22.34 -17.02 -21.31
N ILE A 404 -21.31 -17.22 -22.13
CA ILE A 404 -19.99 -16.68 -21.94
C ILE A 404 -19.74 -15.62 -23.00
N VAL A 405 -19.40 -14.40 -22.57
CA VAL A 405 -19.10 -13.27 -23.44
C VAL A 405 -17.63 -12.90 -23.29
N VAL A 406 -16.91 -12.96 -24.38
CA VAL A 406 -15.49 -12.59 -24.48
C VAL A 406 -15.39 -11.32 -25.33
N THR A 407 -14.76 -10.29 -24.78
CA THR A 407 -14.48 -9.05 -25.52
C THR A 407 -12.98 -8.92 -25.72
N LEU A 408 -12.56 -8.71 -26.97
CA LEU A 408 -11.16 -8.61 -27.38
C LEU A 408 -10.91 -7.34 -28.19
N PRO A 409 -9.73 -6.72 -28.05
CA PRO A 409 -9.35 -5.65 -28.98
C PRO A 409 -9.18 -6.20 -30.39
N ARG A 410 -9.55 -5.43 -31.41
CA ARG A 410 -9.38 -5.83 -32.82
C ARG A 410 -7.90 -6.01 -33.19
N GLN A 411 -7.02 -5.25 -32.56
CA GLN A 411 -5.57 -5.38 -32.74
C GLN A 411 -4.93 -5.64 -31.39
N LEU A 412 -4.13 -6.68 -31.33
CA LEU A 412 -3.33 -7.03 -30.18
C LEU A 412 -2.23 -5.98 -30.00
N VAL A 413 -2.31 -5.19 -28.93
CA VAL A 413 -1.24 -4.27 -28.56
C VAL A 413 -0.18 -5.09 -27.84
N THR A 414 0.86 -5.51 -28.55
CA THR A 414 2.05 -6.04 -27.88
C THR A 414 2.66 -4.90 -27.07
N PRO A 415 2.88 -5.05 -25.75
CA PRO A 415 3.65 -4.06 -25.03
C PRO A 415 5.01 -3.95 -25.73
N SER A 416 5.28 -2.77 -26.30
CA SER A 416 6.58 -2.43 -26.86
C SER A 416 7.61 -2.72 -25.77
N SER A 417 8.59 -3.56 -26.09
CA SER A 417 9.76 -3.81 -25.25
C SER A 417 10.44 -2.47 -24.95
N ALA A 418 10.13 -1.91 -23.75
CA ALA A 418 10.85 -0.77 -23.20
C ALA A 418 12.02 -1.28 -22.35
#